data_19e858ddba6b8d43bb5d4b722859c2a8
#
_entry.id   19e858ddba6b8d43bb5d4b722859c2a8
#
_cell.length_a   1.000
_cell.length_b   1.000
_cell.length_c   1.000
_cell.angle_alpha   90.00
_cell.angle_beta   90.00
_cell.angle_gamma   90.00
#
_symmetry.space_group_name_H-M   'P 1'
#
loop_
_entity.id
_entity.type
_entity.pdbx_description
1 polymer ?
#
loop_
_entity_poly.entity_id
_entity_poly.type
_entity_poly.pdbx_seq_one_letter_code
_entity_poly.pdbx_strand_id
1 'polypeptide(L)'
;KEILSWYGSDNPGTLTNLTRILNHGKLGGSGKLVILPVDQGVEHGPGRTYVPNPPTFDPRYHFELALEAGLSAYAAPLGFLEAGARDYAGDLPLILKLNNRENLSSDKDPVQAVTGSIEAALRLGCAAIGYTVYPGSLQRVQMYEKLQALTEEAKPYFKLLADCGI
;
A
#
# COMPACT_ATOMS: atom_id res chain seq x y z
N LYS A 1 13.19 -17.34 -7.06
CA LYS A 1 13.12 -17.46 -8.54
C LYS A 1 11.84 -18.12 -9.01
N GLU A 2 11.33 -19.16 -8.34
CA GLU A 2 10.09 -19.85 -8.71
C GLU A 2 8.90 -18.89 -8.79
N ILE A 3 8.63 -18.08 -7.75
CA ILE A 3 7.52 -17.09 -7.76
C ILE A 3 7.66 -16.10 -8.92
N LEU A 4 8.86 -15.62 -9.19
CA LEU A 4 9.09 -14.68 -10.29
C LEU A 4 8.81 -15.29 -11.66
N SER A 5 8.98 -16.60 -11.82
CA SER A 5 8.67 -17.28 -13.09
C SER A 5 7.18 -17.30 -13.41
N TRP A 6 6.32 -17.17 -12.40
CA TRP A 6 4.87 -17.06 -12.61
C TRP A 6 4.46 -15.72 -13.24
N TYR A 7 5.33 -14.73 -13.17
CA TYR A 7 5.14 -13.37 -13.70
C TYR A 7 6.02 -13.09 -14.92
N GLY A 8 6.32 -14.12 -15.71
CA GLY A 8 7.25 -14.04 -16.86
C GLY A 8 6.83 -13.07 -17.95
N SER A 9 5.57 -12.65 -18.00
CA SER A 9 5.05 -11.62 -18.92
C SER A 9 5.26 -10.18 -18.42
N ASP A 10 5.62 -9.99 -17.14
CA ASP A 10 5.87 -8.67 -16.59
C ASP A 10 7.25 -8.14 -17.02
N ASN A 11 7.39 -6.81 -17.11
CA ASN A 11 8.66 -6.20 -17.45
C ASN A 11 9.69 -6.31 -16.31
N PRO A 12 11.01 -6.17 -16.61
CA PRO A 12 12.08 -6.31 -15.61
C PRO A 12 11.95 -5.35 -14.41
N GLY A 13 11.44 -4.13 -14.60
CA GLY A 13 11.24 -3.16 -13.52
C GLY A 13 10.20 -3.65 -12.51
N THR A 14 9.07 -4.16 -13.00
CA THR A 14 8.03 -4.77 -12.15
C THR A 14 8.56 -5.98 -11.39
N LEU A 15 9.31 -6.86 -12.05
CA LEU A 15 9.93 -8.02 -11.40
C LEU A 15 10.96 -7.62 -10.35
N THR A 16 11.74 -6.56 -10.60
CA THR A 16 12.70 -6.01 -9.63
C THR A 16 11.97 -5.50 -8.38
N ASN A 17 10.90 -4.74 -8.55
CA ASN A 17 10.11 -4.25 -7.45
C ASN A 17 9.44 -5.37 -6.63
N LEU A 18 8.89 -6.38 -7.31
CA LEU A 18 8.36 -7.58 -6.63
C LEU A 18 9.46 -8.30 -5.84
N THR A 19 10.67 -8.39 -6.41
CA THR A 19 11.82 -9.00 -5.74
C THR A 19 12.25 -8.23 -4.50
N ARG A 20 12.18 -6.90 -4.51
CA ARG A 20 12.46 -6.07 -3.33
C ARG A 20 11.56 -6.47 -2.15
N ILE A 21 10.26 -6.65 -2.38
CA ILE A 21 9.31 -7.07 -1.34
C ILE A 21 9.57 -8.52 -0.90
N LEU A 22 9.76 -9.44 -1.85
CA LEU A 22 9.94 -10.87 -1.58
C LEU A 22 11.24 -11.21 -0.82
N ASN A 23 12.26 -10.36 -0.93
CA ASN A 23 13.56 -10.58 -0.29
C ASN A 23 13.76 -9.74 0.98
N HIS A 24 12.82 -8.86 1.32
CA HIS A 24 12.95 -8.01 2.50
C HIS A 24 12.39 -8.67 3.77
N GLY A 25 12.96 -8.26 4.90
CA GLY A 25 12.52 -8.64 6.24
C GLY A 25 12.85 -10.08 6.62
N LYS A 26 12.31 -10.52 7.75
CA LYS A 26 12.57 -11.86 8.34
C LYS A 26 12.12 -13.02 7.46
N LEU A 27 11.15 -12.81 6.57
CA LEU A 27 10.66 -13.81 5.65
C LEU A 27 11.31 -13.72 4.26
N GLY A 28 12.30 -12.83 4.11
CA GLY A 28 13.00 -12.63 2.83
C GLY A 28 13.52 -13.93 2.22
N GLY A 29 13.22 -14.16 0.95
CA GLY A 29 13.61 -15.37 0.22
C GLY A 29 12.76 -16.61 0.46
N SER A 30 11.86 -16.61 1.45
CA SER A 30 10.98 -17.76 1.78
C SER A 30 9.78 -17.91 0.84
N GLY A 31 9.47 -16.88 0.05
CA GLY A 31 8.26 -16.81 -0.77
C GLY A 31 7.01 -16.38 0.01
N LYS A 32 7.14 -16.05 1.29
CA LYS A 32 6.07 -15.54 2.15
C LYS A 32 6.26 -14.05 2.38
N LEU A 33 5.16 -13.33 2.60
CA LEU A 33 5.15 -11.89 2.86
C LEU A 33 4.35 -11.57 4.13
N VAL A 34 4.83 -10.59 4.88
CA VAL A 34 4.05 -9.89 5.91
C VAL A 34 4.20 -8.40 5.64
N ILE A 35 3.09 -7.73 5.39
CA ILE A 35 3.04 -6.30 5.07
C ILE A 35 2.32 -5.59 6.21
N LEU A 36 2.85 -4.46 6.69
CA LEU A 36 2.17 -3.58 7.64
C LEU A 36 1.27 -2.60 6.88
N PRO A 37 -0.06 -2.74 6.93
CA PRO A 37 -0.96 -1.73 6.40
C PRO A 37 -1.31 -0.71 7.49
N VAL A 38 -1.19 0.59 7.20
CA VAL A 38 -1.61 1.67 8.11
C VAL A 38 -2.40 2.72 7.34
N ASP A 39 -3.71 2.71 7.51
CA ASP A 39 -4.63 3.72 6.96
C ASP A 39 -5.50 4.38 8.05
N GLN A 40 -5.26 4.02 9.29
CA GLN A 40 -6.03 4.44 10.46
C GLN A 40 -6.09 5.96 10.64
N GLY A 41 -5.11 6.68 10.11
CA GLY A 41 -5.08 8.15 10.13
C GLY A 41 -6.21 8.80 9.32
N VAL A 42 -6.76 8.08 8.34
CA VAL A 42 -7.87 8.52 7.49
C VAL A 42 -9.11 7.67 7.74
N GLU A 43 -9.01 6.34 7.50
CA GLU A 43 -10.19 5.47 7.40
C GLU A 43 -10.86 5.18 8.73
N HIS A 44 -10.09 5.11 9.82
CA HIS A 44 -10.63 4.71 11.13
C HIS A 44 -10.63 5.83 12.17
N GLY A 45 -10.29 7.04 11.75
CA GLY A 45 -10.21 8.22 12.61
C GLY A 45 -8.99 8.21 13.54
N PRO A 46 -8.11 9.23 13.46
CA PRO A 46 -6.85 9.25 14.20
C PRO A 46 -7.07 9.25 15.71
N GLY A 47 -8.02 10.02 16.22
CA GLY A 47 -8.31 10.09 17.65
C GLY A 47 -8.68 8.72 18.24
N ARG A 48 -9.63 8.03 17.62
CA ARG A 48 -10.08 6.72 18.09
C ARG A 48 -8.96 5.66 18.07
N THR A 49 -8.13 5.69 17.02
CA THR A 49 -7.16 4.63 16.77
C THR A 49 -5.83 4.88 17.47
N TYR A 50 -5.36 6.13 17.51
CA TYR A 50 -4.01 6.46 17.98
C TYR A 50 -3.94 6.90 19.45
N VAL A 51 -5.04 7.38 20.04
CA VAL A 51 -5.06 7.78 21.46
C VAL A 51 -4.60 6.67 22.40
N PRO A 52 -4.95 5.38 22.20
CA PRO A 52 -4.43 4.32 23.08
C PRO A 52 -2.91 4.14 23.04
N ASN A 53 -2.27 4.56 21.94
CA ASN A 53 -0.81 4.52 21.76
C ASN A 53 -0.34 5.83 21.08
N PRO A 54 -0.18 6.92 21.84
CA PRO A 54 0.10 8.25 21.29
C PRO A 54 1.30 8.36 20.31
N PRO A 55 2.41 7.59 20.48
CA PRO A 55 3.48 7.59 19.49
C PRO A 55 3.04 7.30 18.05
N THR A 56 1.93 6.59 17.84
CA THR A 56 1.40 6.28 16.51
C THR A 56 0.85 7.49 15.74
N PHE A 57 0.69 8.66 16.40
CA PHE A 57 0.40 9.91 15.70
C PHE A 57 1.58 10.41 14.85
N ASP A 58 2.80 10.00 15.18
CA ASP A 58 3.97 10.26 14.32
C ASP A 58 4.04 9.20 13.20
N PRO A 59 3.98 9.60 11.94
CA PRO A 59 4.10 8.65 10.82
C PRO A 59 5.41 7.85 10.83
N ARG A 60 6.51 8.38 11.40
CA ARG A 60 7.80 7.69 11.51
C ARG A 60 7.73 6.44 12.37
N TYR A 61 6.90 6.46 13.41
CA TYR A 61 6.65 5.29 14.26
C TYR A 61 6.32 4.03 13.46
N HIS A 62 5.55 4.16 12.39
CA HIS A 62 5.12 3.02 11.59
C HIS A 62 6.24 2.47 10.70
N PHE A 63 7.15 3.32 10.23
CA PHE A 63 8.37 2.87 9.54
C PHE A 63 9.26 2.09 10.50
N GLU A 64 9.53 2.63 11.68
CA GLU A 64 10.32 1.98 12.72
C GLU A 64 9.73 0.64 13.13
N LEU A 65 8.42 0.60 13.36
CA LEU A 65 7.70 -0.64 13.69
C LEU A 65 7.87 -1.71 12.59
N ALA A 66 7.76 -1.33 11.32
CA ALA A 66 7.92 -2.27 10.21
C ALA A 66 9.35 -2.81 10.13
N LEU A 67 10.35 -1.96 10.37
CA LEU A 67 11.77 -2.34 10.38
C LEU A 67 12.10 -3.24 11.56
N GLU A 68 11.73 -2.88 12.79
CA GLU A 68 11.98 -3.67 13.98
C GLU A 68 11.31 -5.05 13.94
N ALA A 69 10.09 -5.10 13.45
CA ALA A 69 9.37 -6.36 13.25
C ALA A 69 9.97 -7.21 12.12
N GLY A 70 10.76 -6.60 11.22
CA GLY A 70 11.37 -7.26 10.06
C GLY A 70 10.32 -7.66 9.04
N LEU A 71 9.40 -6.74 8.72
CA LEU A 71 8.30 -6.97 7.78
C LEU A 71 8.78 -6.84 6.33
N SER A 72 8.01 -7.40 5.40
CA SER A 72 8.37 -7.43 3.97
C SER A 72 8.16 -6.08 3.28
N ALA A 73 7.19 -5.29 3.75
CA ALA A 73 6.88 -3.96 3.22
C ALA A 73 5.99 -3.18 4.21
N TYR A 74 5.92 -1.87 3.97
CA TYR A 74 4.99 -0.95 4.64
C TYR A 74 4.02 -0.34 3.62
N ALA A 75 2.72 -0.42 3.87
CA ALA A 75 1.66 0.09 3.02
C ALA A 75 0.89 1.20 3.72
N ALA A 76 0.82 2.41 3.13
CA ALA A 76 0.12 3.52 3.73
C ALA A 76 -0.37 4.56 2.69
N PRO A 77 -1.29 5.47 3.08
CA PRO A 77 -1.68 6.62 2.28
C PRO A 77 -0.50 7.58 2.03
N LEU A 78 -0.66 8.42 1.00
CA LEU A 78 0.37 9.32 0.49
C LEU A 78 1.03 10.15 1.60
N GLY A 79 0.26 10.85 2.43
CA GLY A 79 0.80 11.73 3.46
C GLY A 79 1.63 11.02 4.52
N PHE A 80 1.29 9.76 4.86
CA PHE A 80 2.09 8.94 5.77
C PHE A 80 3.44 8.56 5.16
N LEU A 81 3.44 8.15 3.89
CA LEU A 81 4.68 7.79 3.21
C LEU A 81 5.56 9.02 2.98
N GLU A 82 5.00 10.16 2.57
CA GLU A 82 5.75 11.41 2.37
C GLU A 82 6.48 11.87 3.63
N ALA A 83 5.89 11.65 4.80
CA ALA A 83 6.47 12.06 6.07
C ALA A 83 7.77 11.33 6.45
N GLY A 84 8.00 10.12 5.92
CA GLY A 84 9.16 9.29 6.28
C GLY A 84 9.96 8.73 5.11
N ALA A 85 9.43 8.69 3.89
CA ALA A 85 10.06 8.00 2.77
C ALA A 85 11.51 8.44 2.49
N ARG A 86 11.84 9.70 2.77
CA ARG A 86 13.22 10.23 2.61
C ARG A 86 14.17 9.66 3.66
N ASP A 87 13.73 9.61 4.92
CA ASP A 87 14.57 9.22 6.05
C ASP A 87 14.86 7.72 6.03
N TYR A 88 13.93 6.93 5.48
CA TYR A 88 14.00 5.46 5.39
C TYR A 88 14.20 4.97 3.94
N ALA A 89 14.77 5.82 3.08
CA ALA A 89 14.96 5.49 1.66
C ALA A 89 15.92 4.31 1.47
N GLY A 90 15.42 3.23 0.93
CA GLY A 90 16.18 1.99 0.71
C GLY A 90 16.10 0.97 1.85
N ASP A 91 15.67 1.38 3.05
CA ASP A 91 15.62 0.51 4.23
C ASP A 91 14.38 -0.39 4.25
N LEU A 92 13.28 0.03 3.64
CA LEU A 92 12.00 -0.66 3.67
C LEU A 92 11.26 -0.52 2.33
N PRO A 93 10.80 -1.61 1.70
CA PRO A 93 9.92 -1.51 0.54
C PRO A 93 8.60 -0.83 0.91
N LEU A 94 8.23 0.19 0.15
CA LEU A 94 7.00 0.95 0.35
C LEU A 94 5.92 0.55 -0.65
N ILE A 95 4.66 0.60 -0.20
CA ILE A 95 3.47 0.38 -1.02
C ILE A 95 2.55 1.59 -0.83
N LEU A 96 2.31 2.35 -1.89
CA LEU A 96 1.38 3.47 -1.82
C LEU A 96 -0.06 2.99 -1.94
N LYS A 97 -0.87 3.20 -0.90
CA LYS A 97 -2.32 3.04 -0.98
C LYS A 97 -2.92 4.22 -1.75
N LEU A 98 -3.49 3.95 -2.93
CA LEU A 98 -3.95 4.98 -3.86
C LEU A 98 -5.31 5.57 -3.50
N ASN A 99 -6.16 4.82 -2.78
CA ASN A 99 -7.51 5.27 -2.46
C ASN A 99 -7.80 5.16 -0.97
N ASN A 100 -8.63 6.08 -0.48
CA ASN A 100 -9.01 6.18 0.93
C ASN A 100 -10.45 6.65 1.07
N ARG A 101 -11.08 6.30 2.19
CA ARG A 101 -12.34 6.88 2.66
C ARG A 101 -12.19 7.29 4.13
N GLU A 102 -13.07 8.13 4.59
CA GLU A 102 -13.20 8.45 6.00
C GLU A 102 -14.46 7.79 6.59
N ASN A 103 -14.53 7.68 7.93
CA ASN A 103 -15.64 7.05 8.64
C ASN A 103 -16.48 8.08 9.44
N LEU A 104 -16.45 9.34 9.05
CA LEU A 104 -17.25 10.39 9.69
C LEU A 104 -18.71 10.35 9.22
N SER A 105 -18.94 9.82 8.03
CA SER A 105 -20.28 9.53 7.50
C SER A 105 -20.58 8.03 7.56
N SER A 106 -21.85 7.68 7.79
CA SER A 106 -22.32 6.29 7.76
C SER A 106 -22.82 5.96 6.36
N ASP A 107 -21.92 5.60 5.46
CA ASP A 107 -22.29 5.14 4.12
C ASP A 107 -22.70 3.68 4.13
N LYS A 108 -23.92 3.39 3.68
CA LYS A 108 -24.37 2.02 3.42
C LYS A 108 -23.67 1.39 2.23
N ASP A 109 -23.23 2.23 1.28
CA ASP A 109 -22.55 1.85 0.05
C ASP A 109 -21.17 2.49 0.00
N PRO A 110 -20.17 1.86 0.62
CA PRO A 110 -18.83 2.44 0.71
C PRO A 110 -18.16 2.56 -0.66
N VAL A 111 -17.54 3.70 -0.87
CA VAL A 111 -16.66 3.97 -2.02
C VAL A 111 -15.44 4.72 -1.51
N GLN A 112 -14.29 4.47 -2.11
CA GLN A 112 -13.06 5.18 -1.76
C GLN A 112 -12.69 6.20 -2.84
N ALA A 113 -12.28 7.39 -2.41
CA ALA A 113 -11.72 8.40 -3.29
C ALA A 113 -10.26 8.06 -3.63
N VAL A 114 -9.86 8.28 -4.88
CA VAL A 114 -8.44 8.20 -5.27
C VAL A 114 -7.73 9.43 -4.71
N THR A 115 -6.76 9.21 -3.83
CA THR A 115 -6.03 10.25 -3.07
C THR A 115 -4.51 10.19 -3.30
N GLY A 116 -4.03 9.19 -4.03
CA GLY A 116 -2.66 9.05 -4.47
C GLY A 116 -2.57 8.91 -5.99
N SER A 117 -1.38 9.03 -6.55
CA SER A 117 -1.12 8.87 -7.98
C SER A 117 0.05 7.93 -8.24
N ILE A 118 0.14 7.40 -9.45
CA ILE A 118 1.27 6.59 -9.91
C ILE A 118 2.56 7.40 -9.88
N GLU A 119 2.50 8.67 -10.30
CA GLU A 119 3.63 9.59 -10.25
C GLU A 119 4.16 9.79 -8.81
N ALA A 120 3.26 9.96 -7.83
CA ALA A 120 3.66 10.07 -6.43
C ALA A 120 4.34 8.78 -5.94
N ALA A 121 3.84 7.60 -6.31
CA ALA A 121 4.46 6.33 -5.97
C ALA A 121 5.88 6.20 -6.55
N LEU A 122 6.07 6.62 -7.80
CA LEU A 122 7.38 6.64 -8.46
C LEU A 122 8.34 7.59 -7.73
N ARG A 123 7.90 8.81 -7.45
CA ARG A 123 8.69 9.84 -6.74
C ARG A 123 9.13 9.37 -5.35
N LEU A 124 8.30 8.62 -4.65
CA LEU A 124 8.59 8.07 -3.32
C LEU A 124 9.42 6.77 -3.37
N GLY A 125 9.72 6.24 -4.55
CA GLY A 125 10.45 4.98 -4.70
C GLY A 125 9.69 3.75 -4.22
N CYS A 126 8.36 3.80 -4.26
CA CYS A 126 7.52 2.67 -3.87
C CYS A 126 7.84 1.43 -4.71
N ALA A 127 7.72 0.25 -4.13
CA ALA A 127 7.89 -1.03 -4.81
C ALA A 127 6.57 -1.55 -5.41
N ALA A 128 5.43 -1.07 -4.89
CA ALA A 128 4.11 -1.42 -5.38
C ALA A 128 3.10 -0.31 -5.06
N ILE A 129 1.91 -0.45 -5.62
CA ILE A 129 0.73 0.35 -5.28
C ILE A 129 -0.37 -0.56 -4.74
N GLY A 130 -1.22 -0.03 -3.87
CA GLY A 130 -2.37 -0.70 -3.31
C GLY A 130 -3.67 0.02 -3.65
N TYR A 131 -4.74 -0.74 -3.83
CA TYR A 131 -6.07 -0.21 -4.09
C TYR A 131 -7.12 -1.07 -3.40
N THR A 132 -8.01 -0.44 -2.62
CA THR A 132 -9.09 -1.12 -1.91
C THR A 132 -10.37 -1.10 -2.73
N VAL A 133 -11.03 -2.25 -2.83
CA VAL A 133 -12.35 -2.41 -3.46
C VAL A 133 -13.36 -2.99 -2.46
N TYR A 134 -14.62 -2.64 -2.62
CA TYR A 134 -15.73 -3.21 -1.86
C TYR A 134 -16.69 -3.95 -2.82
N PRO A 135 -16.51 -5.28 -3.01
CA PRO A 135 -17.30 -6.04 -3.98
C PRO A 135 -18.80 -6.04 -3.70
N GLY A 136 -19.20 -5.87 -2.42
CA GLY A 136 -20.59 -5.79 -1.99
C GLY A 136 -21.26 -4.43 -2.14
N SER A 137 -20.49 -3.36 -2.43
CA SER A 137 -21.04 -2.00 -2.60
C SER A 137 -21.82 -1.86 -3.89
N LEU A 138 -22.89 -1.06 -3.87
CA LEU A 138 -23.58 -0.63 -5.09
C LEU A 138 -22.68 0.22 -6.00
N GLN A 139 -21.63 0.83 -5.45
CA GLN A 139 -20.64 1.62 -6.17
C GLN A 139 -19.48 0.79 -6.74
N ARG A 140 -19.53 -0.54 -6.64
CA ARG A 140 -18.44 -1.44 -7.05
C ARG A 140 -17.98 -1.26 -8.51
N VAL A 141 -18.92 -0.97 -9.43
CA VAL A 141 -18.60 -0.84 -10.86
C VAL A 141 -17.60 0.28 -11.09
N GLN A 142 -17.85 1.47 -10.54
CA GLN A 142 -16.92 2.59 -10.68
C GLN A 142 -15.56 2.32 -10.00
N MET A 143 -15.53 1.54 -8.90
CA MET A 143 -14.27 1.14 -8.29
C MET A 143 -13.47 0.19 -9.18
N TYR A 144 -14.14 -0.75 -9.87
CA TYR A 144 -13.48 -1.64 -10.82
C TYR A 144 -12.97 -0.91 -12.06
N GLU A 145 -13.75 0.04 -12.59
CA GLU A 145 -13.31 0.88 -13.72
C GLU A 145 -12.08 1.72 -13.35
N LYS A 146 -12.07 2.32 -12.15
CA LYS A 146 -10.90 3.04 -11.63
C LYS A 146 -9.70 2.12 -11.38
N LEU A 147 -9.93 0.94 -10.82
CA LEU A 147 -8.89 -0.06 -10.61
C LEU A 147 -8.26 -0.45 -11.95
N GLN A 148 -9.07 -0.70 -12.98
CA GLN A 148 -8.59 -1.04 -14.32
C GLN A 148 -7.74 0.10 -14.90
N ALA A 149 -8.23 1.34 -14.87
CA ALA A 149 -7.50 2.50 -15.39
C ALA A 149 -6.14 2.70 -14.69
N LEU A 150 -6.12 2.63 -13.35
CA LEU A 150 -4.90 2.73 -12.55
C LEU A 150 -3.94 1.55 -12.81
N THR A 151 -4.48 0.35 -13.07
CA THR A 151 -3.67 -0.83 -13.42
C THR A 151 -2.94 -0.62 -14.75
N GLU A 152 -3.64 -0.12 -15.77
CA GLU A 152 -3.03 0.16 -17.07
C GLU A 152 -1.96 1.28 -16.96
N GLU A 153 -2.22 2.33 -16.20
CA GLU A 153 -1.24 3.39 -15.94
C GLU A 153 -0.01 2.86 -15.18
N ALA A 154 -0.22 1.99 -14.20
CA ALA A 154 0.84 1.46 -13.35
C ALA A 154 1.67 0.35 -14.01
N LYS A 155 1.08 -0.40 -14.95
CA LYS A 155 1.66 -1.60 -15.54
C LYS A 155 3.11 -1.48 -16.04
N PRO A 156 3.56 -0.35 -16.61
CA PRO A 156 4.95 -0.18 -16.97
C PRO A 156 5.94 -0.14 -15.79
N TYR A 157 5.46 0.12 -14.57
CA TYR A 157 6.29 0.46 -13.42
C TYR A 157 6.10 -0.45 -12.22
N PHE A 158 4.86 -0.85 -11.93
CA PHE A 158 4.48 -1.51 -10.67
C PHE A 158 3.59 -2.73 -10.86
N LYS A 159 3.62 -3.59 -9.84
CA LYS A 159 2.52 -4.53 -9.57
C LYS A 159 1.47 -3.81 -8.72
N LEU A 160 0.21 -3.88 -9.13
CA LEU A 160 -0.91 -3.46 -8.31
C LEU A 160 -1.31 -4.59 -7.36
N LEU A 161 -1.44 -4.27 -6.08
CA LEU A 161 -1.99 -5.14 -5.06
C LEU A 161 -3.44 -4.69 -4.77
N ALA A 162 -4.40 -5.51 -5.13
CA ALA A 162 -5.80 -5.28 -4.81
C ALA A 162 -6.11 -5.87 -3.43
N ASP A 163 -6.70 -5.06 -2.56
CA ASP A 163 -7.27 -5.47 -1.28
C ASP A 163 -8.81 -5.44 -1.40
N CYS A 164 -9.43 -6.60 -1.15
CA CYS A 164 -10.88 -6.70 -1.05
C CYS A 164 -11.25 -6.50 0.41
N GLY A 165 -11.51 -5.25 0.80
CA GLY A 165 -12.01 -4.91 2.14
C GLY A 165 -13.30 -5.66 2.44
N ILE A 166 -13.24 -6.66 3.32
CA ILE A 166 -14.38 -7.43 3.83
C ILE A 166 -14.81 -6.83 5.16
#